data_ddf685bf3783fc4960f3632ead256874
#
_entry.id   ddf685bf3783fc4960f3632ead256874
#
_cell.length_a   1.000
_cell.length_b   1.000
_cell.length_c   1.000
_cell.angle_alpha   90.00
_cell.angle_beta   90.00
_cell.angle_gamma   90.00
#
_symmetry.space_group_name_H-M   'P 1'
#
loop_
_entity.id
_entity.type
_entity.pdbx_description
1 polymer ?
#
loop_
_entity_poly.entity_id
_entity_poly.type
_entity_poly.pdbx_seq_one_letter_code
_entity_poly.pdbx_strand_id
1 'polypeptide(L)'
;MAGTAAEFLNSSPGEWAPYLRALYRNTLDLKKTLHLHHTEHKNETVRVPILGPGQDKLILLPSAQRKWLVDQPESVVSMHEQTTQHFQWNYGTVYPTRDHNKVPIHIISTKLTREIGNLIPALSEELDLALAKHWGGDEAASGSNEWKEVCVYKTLRPIIGQAINRIFIGESHCRNQEVLDTGVGYAQAIPLAANMLWLLPNPLRRLLAPLVTLPSRWYERKWFRLTLGEVRKRLVARGHLQHAKGLVTDAGELKVEADKNDFLNWLITYGESQGDPYLLDPEVLAARILLLNAFALHTNVFAIVHMVLDIVGSGAEQGSRDVAELRQEISEVRAVHSDQEGWNKRSLAQLEKLDSCFRESQRMNTVLSLGPLRIVGKDGLTTPSGVQVPRGYQVGIPAYSIHFDKDIYGSDAEAFKPFRFYNRRKDAQVTGDSLKGARQAWATTSADYLSFGAGLNSCPGRFFASGMLKVLMANILLRYDFEFQEKRPENVWFGTNHIPPMDAKIRIRRRQQEV
;
A
#
# COMPACT_ATOMS: atom_id res chain seq x y z
N MET A 1 2.22 -8.05 -43.11
CA MET A 1 0.80 -8.03 -42.73
C MET A 1 0.71 -7.04 -41.59
N ALA A 2 -0.05 -5.96 -41.75
CA ALA A 2 -0.28 -4.99 -40.68
C ALA A 2 -1.01 -5.72 -39.54
N GLY A 3 -0.39 -5.76 -38.36
CA GLY A 3 -1.02 -6.34 -37.19
C GLY A 3 -2.36 -5.68 -36.93
N THR A 4 -3.42 -6.47 -36.91
CA THR A 4 -4.77 -6.03 -36.59
C THR A 4 -4.74 -5.26 -35.27
N ALA A 5 -5.32 -4.06 -35.26
CA ALA A 5 -5.50 -3.29 -34.02
C ALA A 5 -6.25 -4.20 -33.02
N ALA A 6 -5.73 -4.31 -31.79
CA ALA A 6 -6.36 -5.12 -30.76
C ALA A 6 -7.84 -4.74 -30.63
N GLU A 7 -8.73 -5.72 -30.68
CA GLU A 7 -10.16 -5.51 -30.54
C GLU A 7 -10.50 -4.95 -29.14
N PHE A 8 -11.60 -4.21 -29.06
CA PHE A 8 -12.08 -3.69 -27.79
C PHE A 8 -12.77 -4.80 -27.00
N LEU A 9 -12.24 -5.13 -25.85
CA LEU A 9 -12.90 -6.06 -24.93
C LEU A 9 -14.28 -5.47 -24.51
N ASN A 10 -15.30 -6.32 -24.45
CA ASN A 10 -16.70 -5.93 -24.23
C ASN A 10 -17.34 -5.07 -25.35
N SER A 11 -16.84 -5.13 -26.59
CA SER A 11 -17.53 -4.66 -27.78
C SER A 11 -18.16 -5.83 -28.55
N SER A 12 -19.25 -5.57 -29.28
CA SER A 12 -19.88 -6.55 -30.15
C SER A 12 -19.64 -6.20 -31.62
N PRO A 13 -19.44 -7.20 -32.52
CA PRO A 13 -19.32 -6.95 -33.94
C PRO A 13 -20.52 -6.17 -34.47
N GLY A 14 -20.29 -5.10 -35.28
CA GLY A 14 -21.34 -4.26 -35.83
C GLY A 14 -22.04 -3.31 -34.85
N GLU A 15 -21.57 -3.21 -33.62
CA GLU A 15 -22.11 -2.33 -32.60
C GLU A 15 -21.86 -0.84 -32.95
N TRP A 16 -22.89 0.02 -32.80
CA TRP A 16 -22.71 1.45 -32.91
C TRP A 16 -21.85 2.01 -31.77
N ALA A 17 -20.85 2.84 -32.11
CA ALA A 17 -19.88 3.42 -31.18
C ALA A 17 -19.20 2.39 -30.23
N PRO A 18 -18.51 1.37 -30.77
CA PRO A 18 -17.97 0.24 -29.98
C PRO A 18 -17.01 0.68 -28.88
N TYR A 19 -16.17 1.69 -29.13
CA TYR A 19 -15.26 2.26 -28.14
C TYR A 19 -15.98 2.86 -26.92
N LEU A 20 -17.01 3.70 -27.15
CA LEU A 20 -17.73 4.35 -26.04
C LEU A 20 -18.52 3.34 -25.21
N ARG A 21 -19.07 2.32 -25.84
CA ARG A 21 -19.79 1.26 -25.15
C ARG A 21 -18.85 0.35 -24.36
N ALA A 22 -17.71 -0.03 -24.93
CA ALA A 22 -16.68 -0.75 -24.23
C ALA A 22 -16.15 0.06 -23.04
N LEU A 23 -15.85 1.35 -23.22
CA LEU A 23 -15.45 2.27 -22.15
C LEU A 23 -16.46 2.28 -21.00
N TYR A 24 -17.76 2.41 -21.33
CA TYR A 24 -18.82 2.44 -20.33
C TYR A 24 -18.95 1.09 -19.57
N ARG A 25 -19.03 -0.03 -20.31
CA ARG A 25 -19.17 -1.38 -19.73
C ARG A 25 -17.97 -1.75 -18.85
N ASN A 26 -16.75 -1.50 -19.34
CA ASN A 26 -15.52 -1.80 -18.61
C ASN A 26 -15.39 -0.95 -17.35
N THR A 27 -15.88 0.29 -17.38
CA THR A 27 -15.85 1.19 -16.22
C THR A 27 -16.87 0.80 -15.16
N LEU A 28 -18.07 0.37 -15.57
CA LEU A 28 -19.12 -0.01 -14.62
C LEU A 28 -18.84 -1.34 -13.91
N ASP A 29 -18.25 -2.30 -14.63
CA ASP A 29 -17.98 -3.62 -14.07
C ASP A 29 -16.61 -4.15 -14.51
N LEU A 30 -15.57 -3.56 -13.95
CA LEU A 30 -14.20 -3.99 -14.22
C LEU A 30 -13.95 -5.43 -13.77
N LYS A 31 -14.56 -5.88 -12.68
CA LYS A 31 -14.44 -7.28 -12.20
C LYS A 31 -14.88 -8.27 -13.28
N LYS A 32 -16.06 -8.06 -13.84
CA LYS A 32 -16.58 -8.87 -14.95
C LYS A 32 -15.70 -8.80 -16.19
N THR A 33 -15.21 -7.60 -16.51
CA THR A 33 -14.28 -7.39 -17.65
C THR A 33 -12.99 -8.18 -17.49
N LEU A 34 -12.38 -8.16 -16.29
CA LEU A 34 -11.17 -8.93 -16.02
C LEU A 34 -11.42 -10.44 -16.01
N HIS A 35 -12.60 -10.87 -15.55
CA HIS A 35 -13.01 -12.26 -15.62
C HIS A 35 -13.17 -12.71 -17.09
N LEU A 36 -13.84 -11.93 -17.92
CA LEU A 36 -14.00 -12.19 -19.34
C LEU A 36 -12.64 -12.28 -20.05
N HIS A 37 -11.73 -11.34 -19.78
CA HIS A 37 -10.36 -11.41 -20.30
C HIS A 37 -9.67 -12.71 -19.91
N HIS A 38 -9.83 -13.13 -18.66
CA HIS A 38 -9.17 -14.33 -18.18
C HIS A 38 -9.74 -15.64 -18.78
N THR A 39 -11.06 -15.70 -19.01
CA THR A 39 -11.73 -16.89 -19.53
C THR A 39 -11.66 -17.02 -21.04
N GLU A 40 -11.77 -15.93 -21.78
CA GLU A 40 -11.91 -15.95 -23.23
C GLU A 40 -10.67 -15.41 -23.97
N HIS A 41 -9.90 -14.52 -23.36
CA HIS A 41 -8.78 -13.80 -23.99
C HIS A 41 -7.46 -13.92 -23.23
N LYS A 42 -7.27 -14.96 -22.40
CA LYS A 42 -6.11 -15.15 -21.49
C LYS A 42 -4.75 -14.98 -22.19
N ASN A 43 -4.67 -15.39 -23.46
CA ASN A 43 -3.44 -15.38 -24.27
C ASN A 43 -3.39 -14.27 -25.30
N GLU A 44 -4.35 -13.35 -25.29
CA GLU A 44 -4.48 -12.29 -26.28
C GLU A 44 -4.10 -10.92 -25.72
N THR A 45 -3.60 -10.04 -26.59
CA THR A 45 -3.41 -8.64 -26.31
C THR A 45 -4.68 -7.88 -26.68
N VAL A 46 -5.37 -7.30 -25.70
CA VAL A 46 -6.68 -6.67 -25.90
C VAL A 46 -6.69 -5.21 -25.43
N ARG A 47 -7.52 -4.38 -26.08
CA ARG A 47 -7.79 -3.01 -25.62
C ARG A 47 -8.94 -3.04 -24.62
N VAL A 48 -8.71 -2.44 -23.44
CA VAL A 48 -9.69 -2.38 -22.35
C VAL A 48 -9.83 -0.92 -21.91
N PRO A 49 -10.52 -0.07 -22.72
CA PRO A 49 -10.70 1.32 -22.33
C PRO A 49 -11.54 1.40 -21.05
N ILE A 50 -11.04 2.16 -20.06
CA ILE A 50 -11.69 2.40 -18.78
C ILE A 50 -11.68 3.90 -18.51
N LEU A 51 -12.71 4.43 -17.87
CA LEU A 51 -12.75 5.83 -17.49
C LEU A 51 -11.81 6.06 -16.30
N GLY A 52 -10.77 6.86 -16.51
CA GLY A 52 -9.77 7.17 -15.49
C GLY A 52 -8.48 7.70 -16.08
N PRO A 53 -7.57 8.28 -15.26
CA PRO A 53 -6.35 8.91 -15.73
C PRO A 53 -5.47 7.96 -16.57
N GLY A 54 -5.36 8.22 -17.87
CA GLY A 54 -4.58 7.44 -18.84
C GLY A 54 -5.15 6.06 -19.18
N GLN A 55 -6.31 5.70 -18.64
CA GLN A 55 -6.89 4.35 -18.78
C GLN A 55 -7.85 4.22 -19.98
N ASP A 56 -8.20 5.30 -20.63
CA ASP A 56 -8.93 5.31 -21.90
C ASP A 56 -8.15 4.61 -23.03
N LYS A 57 -6.84 4.53 -22.91
CA LYS A 57 -5.89 3.89 -23.84
C LYS A 57 -5.21 2.65 -23.25
N LEU A 58 -5.90 1.92 -22.39
CA LEU A 58 -5.36 0.75 -21.73
C LEU A 58 -5.33 -0.46 -22.66
N ILE A 59 -4.18 -1.13 -22.67
CA ILE A 59 -3.97 -2.42 -23.32
C ILE A 59 -3.56 -3.43 -22.25
N LEU A 60 -4.27 -4.53 -22.17
CA LEU A 60 -3.90 -5.68 -21.34
C LEU A 60 -3.11 -6.68 -22.17
N LEU A 61 -1.97 -7.08 -21.61
CA LEU A 61 -1.11 -8.11 -22.18
C LEU A 61 -1.43 -9.47 -21.54
N PRO A 62 -1.21 -10.56 -22.27
CA PRO A 62 -1.25 -11.91 -21.71
C PRO A 62 -0.41 -12.03 -20.44
N SER A 63 -0.90 -12.77 -19.45
CA SER A 63 -0.17 -13.00 -18.20
C SER A 63 1.24 -13.59 -18.42
N ALA A 64 1.43 -14.39 -19.47
CA ALA A 64 2.72 -14.94 -19.85
C ALA A 64 3.76 -13.86 -20.25
N GLN A 65 3.32 -12.71 -20.75
CA GLN A 65 4.21 -11.59 -21.14
C GLN A 65 4.63 -10.69 -19.98
N ARG A 66 4.23 -10.99 -18.77
CA ARG A 66 4.50 -10.21 -17.56
C ARG A 66 5.99 -9.97 -17.33
N LYS A 67 6.82 -11.03 -17.40
CA LYS A 67 8.26 -10.91 -17.23
C LYS A 67 8.86 -10.00 -18.29
N TRP A 68 8.48 -10.18 -19.53
CA TRP A 68 8.91 -9.35 -20.65
C TRP A 68 8.57 -7.87 -20.43
N LEU A 69 7.33 -7.56 -19.96
CA LEU A 69 6.92 -6.17 -19.69
C LEU A 69 7.76 -5.53 -18.57
N VAL A 70 8.03 -6.29 -17.50
CA VAL A 70 8.80 -5.80 -16.33
C VAL A 70 10.26 -5.57 -16.67
N ASP A 71 10.82 -6.35 -17.58
CA ASP A 71 12.23 -6.27 -18.03
C ASP A 71 12.45 -5.15 -19.06
N GLN A 72 11.39 -4.50 -19.57
CA GLN A 72 11.56 -3.37 -20.49
C GLN A 72 12.17 -2.16 -19.79
N PRO A 73 13.10 -1.45 -20.44
CA PRO A 73 13.70 -0.25 -19.87
C PRO A 73 12.68 0.89 -19.72
N GLU A 74 12.93 1.78 -18.76
CA GLU A 74 12.07 2.93 -18.46
C GLU A 74 11.89 3.88 -19.67
N SER A 75 12.86 3.90 -20.60
CA SER A 75 12.76 4.67 -21.86
C SER A 75 11.75 4.10 -22.84
N VAL A 76 11.48 2.80 -22.77
CA VAL A 76 10.51 2.10 -23.63
C VAL A 76 9.13 2.09 -23.02
N VAL A 77 9.02 1.73 -21.72
CA VAL A 77 7.76 1.74 -20.97
C VAL A 77 7.98 2.32 -19.58
N SER A 78 7.40 3.50 -19.35
CA SER A 78 7.67 4.32 -18.17
C SER A 78 6.64 4.12 -17.06
N MET A 79 7.13 3.75 -15.87
CA MET A 79 6.33 3.82 -14.63
C MET A 79 6.24 5.26 -14.11
N HIS A 80 7.29 6.04 -14.27
CA HIS A 80 7.30 7.44 -13.83
C HIS A 80 6.22 8.24 -14.56
N GLU A 81 6.16 8.11 -15.88
CA GLU A 81 5.14 8.79 -16.70
C GLU A 81 3.72 8.29 -16.32
N GLN A 82 3.56 6.98 -16.09
CA GLN A 82 2.30 6.41 -15.64
C GLN A 82 1.85 7.02 -14.31
N THR A 83 2.74 7.11 -13.32
CA THR A 83 2.44 7.68 -12.02
C THR A 83 2.12 9.18 -12.13
N THR A 84 2.88 9.91 -12.96
CA THR A 84 2.67 11.34 -13.20
C THR A 84 1.31 11.62 -13.83
N GLN A 85 0.90 10.81 -14.81
CA GLN A 85 -0.42 10.94 -15.44
C GLN A 85 -1.54 10.50 -14.49
N HIS A 86 -1.35 9.41 -13.77
CA HIS A 86 -2.36 8.88 -12.84
C HIS A 86 -2.71 9.88 -11.73
N PHE A 87 -1.72 10.49 -11.11
CA PHE A 87 -1.92 11.45 -10.01
C PHE A 87 -1.94 12.90 -10.47
N GLN A 88 -1.79 13.18 -11.76
CA GLN A 88 -1.75 14.54 -12.32
C GLN A 88 -0.75 15.45 -11.58
N TRP A 89 0.45 14.93 -11.27
CA TRP A 89 1.48 15.61 -10.47
C TRP A 89 1.85 16.99 -10.99
N ASN A 90 1.79 17.22 -12.29
CA ASN A 90 2.06 18.53 -12.90
C ASN A 90 1.15 19.66 -12.41
N TYR A 91 0.04 19.32 -11.72
CA TYR A 91 -0.95 20.28 -11.24
C TYR A 91 -1.18 20.21 -9.73
N GLY A 92 -0.91 19.08 -9.08
CA GLY A 92 -1.44 18.71 -7.79
C GLY A 92 -0.66 19.21 -6.58
N THR A 93 0.63 19.55 -6.72
CA THR A 93 1.50 19.91 -5.60
C THR A 93 1.92 21.37 -5.65
N VAL A 94 2.04 22.02 -4.48
CA VAL A 94 2.62 23.38 -4.36
C VAL A 94 4.13 23.30 -4.58
N TYR A 95 4.74 22.22 -4.09
CA TYR A 95 6.16 21.94 -4.24
C TYR A 95 6.37 20.80 -5.23
N PRO A 96 6.65 21.11 -6.51
CA PRO A 96 7.11 20.11 -7.44
C PRO A 96 8.52 19.68 -7.03
N THR A 97 8.62 18.56 -6.34
CA THR A 97 9.92 17.96 -6.06
C THR A 97 10.51 17.49 -7.39
N ARG A 98 11.67 18.07 -7.81
CA ARG A 98 12.32 17.79 -9.10
C ARG A 98 12.49 16.31 -9.41
N ASP A 99 12.63 15.48 -8.37
CA ASP A 99 12.85 14.04 -8.43
C ASP A 99 11.73 13.22 -7.82
N HIS A 100 10.54 13.76 -7.80
CA HIS A 100 9.33 13.27 -7.14
C HIS A 100 9.51 12.07 -6.20
N ASN A 101 9.86 10.90 -6.65
CA ASN A 101 9.91 9.71 -5.82
C ASN A 101 11.28 9.04 -5.71
N LYS A 102 12.32 9.50 -6.41
CA LYS A 102 13.61 8.78 -6.45
C LYS A 102 14.30 8.76 -5.09
N VAL A 103 14.36 9.90 -4.40
CA VAL A 103 15.03 9.99 -3.09
C VAL A 103 14.30 9.19 -2.01
N PRO A 104 12.98 9.36 -1.78
CA PRO A 104 12.25 8.51 -0.83
C PRO A 104 12.35 7.02 -1.17
N ILE A 105 12.20 6.60 -2.42
CA ILE A 105 12.31 5.20 -2.85
C ILE A 105 13.69 4.64 -2.53
N HIS A 106 14.75 5.39 -2.80
CA HIS A 106 16.11 5.00 -2.48
C HIS A 106 16.31 4.77 -0.98
N ILE A 107 15.85 5.70 -0.13
CA ILE A 107 15.97 5.60 1.32
C ILE A 107 15.15 4.43 1.86
N ILE A 108 13.95 4.20 1.36
CA ILE A 108 13.12 3.05 1.76
C ILE A 108 13.82 1.74 1.41
N SER A 109 14.33 1.62 0.18
CA SER A 109 14.96 0.39 -0.31
C SER A 109 16.28 0.07 0.41
N THR A 110 17.01 1.09 0.82
CA THR A 110 18.34 0.93 1.43
C THR A 110 18.28 1.04 2.96
N LYS A 111 17.89 2.20 3.49
CA LYS A 111 17.99 2.48 4.93
C LYS A 111 16.81 1.88 5.70
N LEU A 112 15.55 2.17 5.32
CA LEU A 112 14.38 1.67 6.04
C LEU A 112 14.38 0.14 6.11
N THR A 113 14.68 -0.54 5.00
CA THR A 113 14.70 -2.02 4.94
C THR A 113 15.77 -2.61 5.86
N ARG A 114 16.93 -1.95 6.02
CA ARG A 114 17.97 -2.40 6.95
C ARG A 114 17.63 -2.15 8.41
N GLU A 115 17.02 -1.00 8.69
CA GLU A 115 16.70 -0.54 10.04
C GLU A 115 15.43 -1.17 10.63
N ILE A 116 14.65 -1.94 9.88
CA ILE A 116 13.37 -2.52 10.36
C ILE A 116 13.52 -3.15 11.74
N GLY A 117 14.59 -3.92 11.98
CA GLY A 117 14.81 -4.56 13.28
C GLY A 117 14.88 -3.57 14.43
N ASN A 118 15.54 -2.44 14.23
CA ASN A 118 15.70 -1.38 15.23
C ASN A 118 14.43 -0.52 15.41
N LEU A 119 13.52 -0.56 14.45
CA LEU A 119 12.27 0.22 14.47
C LEU A 119 11.11 -0.53 15.12
N ILE A 120 11.15 -1.87 15.16
CA ILE A 120 10.06 -2.70 15.69
C ILE A 120 9.67 -2.34 17.12
N PRO A 121 10.59 -2.10 18.08
CA PRO A 121 10.20 -1.73 19.43
C PRO A 121 9.37 -0.44 19.48
N ALA A 122 9.82 0.62 18.81
CA ALA A 122 9.10 1.90 18.75
C ALA A 122 7.75 1.77 18.01
N LEU A 123 7.68 0.93 16.96
CA LEU A 123 6.44 0.61 16.28
C LEU A 123 5.46 -0.14 17.18
N SER A 124 5.94 -1.12 17.94
CA SER A 124 5.13 -1.91 18.86
C SER A 124 4.52 -1.04 19.95
N GLU A 125 5.33 -0.17 20.57
CA GLU A 125 4.87 0.81 21.55
C GLU A 125 3.73 1.69 21.00
N GLU A 126 3.94 2.31 19.83
CA GLU A 126 2.94 3.19 19.25
C GLU A 126 1.66 2.46 18.82
N LEU A 127 1.80 1.24 18.29
CA LEU A 127 0.65 0.40 17.94
C LEU A 127 -0.15 0.00 19.19
N ASP A 128 0.51 -0.32 20.29
CA ASP A 128 -0.13 -0.66 21.56
C ASP A 128 -0.89 0.52 22.15
N LEU A 129 -0.27 1.69 22.20
CA LEU A 129 -0.90 2.92 22.68
C LEU A 129 -2.12 3.31 21.82
N ALA A 130 -1.96 3.26 20.50
CA ALA A 130 -3.03 3.61 19.57
C ALA A 130 -4.17 2.57 19.60
N LEU A 131 -3.87 1.28 19.70
CA LEU A 131 -4.85 0.22 19.82
C LEU A 131 -5.66 0.36 21.12
N ALA A 132 -4.99 0.60 22.24
CA ALA A 132 -5.65 0.87 23.52
C ALA A 132 -6.59 2.08 23.46
N LYS A 133 -6.16 3.17 22.82
CA LYS A 133 -6.97 4.38 22.63
C LYS A 133 -8.23 4.14 21.81
N HIS A 134 -8.16 3.37 20.72
CA HIS A 134 -9.26 3.24 19.76
C HIS A 134 -10.15 2.00 19.98
N TRP A 135 -9.60 0.91 20.49
CA TRP A 135 -10.34 -0.33 20.75
C TRP A 135 -10.58 -0.59 22.23
N GLY A 136 -9.88 0.08 23.12
CA GLY A 136 -9.95 -0.04 24.59
C GLY A 136 -8.71 -0.69 25.17
N GLY A 137 -8.16 -0.08 26.24
CA GLY A 137 -6.98 -0.55 26.98
C GLY A 137 -7.31 -1.48 28.13
N ASP A 138 -6.28 -1.85 28.91
CA ASP A 138 -6.39 -2.77 30.03
C ASP A 138 -7.25 -2.22 31.18
N GLU A 139 -7.35 -0.90 31.33
CA GLU A 139 -8.22 -0.24 32.31
C GLU A 139 -9.71 -0.45 32.04
N ALA A 140 -10.09 -0.68 30.77
CA ALA A 140 -11.46 -1.05 30.41
C ALA A 140 -11.81 -2.51 30.75
N ALA A 141 -10.79 -3.33 31.07
CA ALA A 141 -10.96 -4.77 31.37
C ALA A 141 -11.50 -5.04 32.78
N SER A 142 -11.53 -4.05 33.68
CA SER A 142 -11.95 -4.26 35.07
C SER A 142 -13.47 -4.35 35.27
N GLY A 143 -14.24 -4.81 34.29
CA GLY A 143 -15.64 -5.10 34.54
C GLY A 143 -16.56 -5.42 33.38
N SER A 144 -16.26 -5.12 32.14
CA SER A 144 -17.22 -5.39 31.06
C SER A 144 -16.73 -6.45 30.08
N ASN A 145 -17.26 -7.65 30.21
CA ASN A 145 -17.17 -8.73 29.22
C ASN A 145 -18.12 -8.44 28.02
N GLU A 146 -18.31 -7.16 27.69
CA GLU A 146 -19.30 -6.72 26.71
C GLU A 146 -18.73 -6.67 25.28
N TRP A 147 -19.57 -7.06 24.34
CA TRP A 147 -19.28 -6.90 22.93
C TRP A 147 -19.41 -5.44 22.49
N LYS A 148 -18.35 -4.89 21.92
CA LYS A 148 -18.32 -3.53 21.36
C LYS A 148 -18.35 -3.60 19.84
N GLU A 149 -19.23 -2.82 19.21
CA GLU A 149 -19.23 -2.63 17.76
C GLU A 149 -18.19 -1.58 17.36
N VAL A 150 -17.33 -1.91 16.39
CA VAL A 150 -16.32 -1.02 15.85
C VAL A 150 -16.37 -0.99 14.32
N CYS A 151 -16.22 0.19 13.72
CA CYS A 151 -16.00 0.31 12.30
C CYS A 151 -14.51 0.08 12.00
N VAL A 152 -14.19 -1.02 11.32
CA VAL A 152 -12.82 -1.52 11.15
C VAL A 152 -11.92 -0.48 10.50
N TYR A 153 -12.34 0.10 9.38
CA TYR A 153 -11.55 1.12 8.67
C TYR A 153 -11.36 2.40 9.51
N LYS A 154 -12.43 2.90 10.13
CA LYS A 154 -12.39 4.17 10.88
C LYS A 154 -11.49 4.10 12.10
N THR A 155 -11.40 2.92 12.74
CA THR A 155 -10.61 2.73 13.95
C THR A 155 -9.16 2.32 13.65
N LEU A 156 -8.91 1.50 12.63
CA LEU A 156 -7.56 1.10 12.26
C LEU A 156 -6.76 2.19 11.55
N ARG A 157 -7.43 3.11 10.85
CA ARG A 157 -6.77 4.21 10.14
C ARG A 157 -5.91 5.11 11.04
N PRO A 158 -6.41 5.66 12.17
CA PRO A 158 -5.59 6.45 13.07
C PRO A 158 -4.47 5.63 13.74
N ILE A 159 -4.68 4.36 14.02
CA ILE A 159 -3.66 3.46 14.59
C ILE A 159 -2.47 3.33 13.62
N ILE A 160 -2.75 3.02 12.35
CA ILE A 160 -1.72 2.92 11.30
C ILE A 160 -1.07 4.29 11.06
N GLY A 161 -1.85 5.37 11.03
CA GLY A 161 -1.34 6.73 10.86
C GLY A 161 -0.34 7.12 11.95
N GLN A 162 -0.65 6.82 13.21
CA GLN A 162 0.23 7.08 14.34
C GLN A 162 1.54 6.28 14.22
N ALA A 163 1.48 4.98 13.95
CA ALA A 163 2.64 4.11 13.81
C ALA A 163 3.55 4.54 12.64
N ILE A 164 2.99 4.88 11.48
CA ILE A 164 3.75 5.36 10.32
C ILE A 164 4.46 6.67 10.66
N ASN A 165 3.77 7.63 11.27
CA ASN A 165 4.35 8.92 11.60
C ASN A 165 5.39 8.84 12.73
N ARG A 166 5.35 7.82 13.60
CA ARG A 166 6.43 7.54 14.57
C ARG A 166 7.77 7.35 13.86
N ILE A 167 7.74 6.68 12.72
CA ILE A 167 8.94 6.40 11.93
C ILE A 167 9.28 7.52 10.93
N PHE A 168 8.27 8.26 10.44
CA PHE A 168 8.52 9.25 9.39
C PHE A 168 8.99 10.58 9.93
N ILE A 169 8.40 11.07 11.03
CA ILE A 169 8.67 12.40 11.58
C ILE A 169 9.03 12.36 13.08
N GLY A 170 8.84 11.20 13.73
CA GLY A 170 9.19 10.97 15.11
C GLY A 170 8.05 11.16 16.10
N GLU A 171 8.38 10.92 17.39
CA GLU A 171 7.43 10.85 18.50
C GLU A 171 6.67 12.14 18.74
N SER A 172 7.34 13.29 18.62
CA SER A 172 6.76 14.61 18.87
C SER A 172 5.51 14.92 18.03
N HIS A 173 5.38 14.29 16.85
CA HIS A 173 4.32 14.58 15.88
C HIS A 173 3.37 13.40 15.62
N CYS A 174 3.80 12.16 15.88
CA CYS A 174 3.01 10.98 15.53
C CYS A 174 1.68 10.87 16.30
N ARG A 175 1.60 11.45 17.51
CA ARG A 175 0.41 11.47 18.37
C ARG A 175 -0.46 12.72 18.19
N ASN A 176 0.00 13.68 17.37
CA ASN A 176 -0.75 14.92 17.11
C ASN A 176 -1.89 14.66 16.14
N GLN A 177 -3.13 14.76 16.63
CA GLN A 177 -4.32 14.46 15.82
C GLN A 177 -4.43 15.36 14.59
N GLU A 178 -4.02 16.62 14.68
CA GLU A 178 -4.08 17.56 13.56
C GLU A 178 -3.08 17.18 12.44
N VAL A 179 -1.90 16.68 12.80
CA VAL A 179 -0.92 16.12 11.84
C VAL A 179 -1.51 14.89 11.14
N LEU A 180 -2.09 13.97 11.91
CA LEU A 180 -2.70 12.75 11.38
C LEU A 180 -3.86 13.05 10.42
N ASP A 181 -4.78 13.93 10.83
CA ASP A 181 -5.94 14.32 10.01
C ASP A 181 -5.52 15.07 8.73
N THR A 182 -4.46 15.87 8.82
CA THR A 182 -3.90 16.59 7.66
C THR A 182 -3.30 15.60 6.66
N GLY A 183 -2.54 14.60 7.11
CA GLY A 183 -1.98 13.55 6.25
C GLY A 183 -3.07 12.74 5.56
N VAL A 184 -4.14 12.36 6.29
CA VAL A 184 -5.31 11.66 5.73
C VAL A 184 -6.02 12.52 4.69
N GLY A 185 -6.30 13.77 5.00
CA GLY A 185 -6.99 14.70 4.09
C GLY A 185 -6.22 14.93 2.79
N TYR A 186 -4.90 15.07 2.88
CA TYR A 186 -4.03 15.17 1.71
C TYR A 186 -4.08 13.91 0.86
N ALA A 187 -3.96 12.73 1.47
CA ALA A 187 -4.00 11.44 0.79
C ALA A 187 -5.32 11.17 0.05
N GLN A 188 -6.44 11.74 0.55
CA GLN A 188 -7.76 11.65 -0.10
C GLN A 188 -7.94 12.72 -1.19
N ALA A 189 -7.40 13.92 -0.99
CA ALA A 189 -7.54 15.03 -1.92
C ALA A 189 -6.80 14.80 -3.25
N ILE A 190 -5.63 14.14 -3.22
CA ILE A 190 -4.83 13.86 -4.42
C ILE A 190 -5.61 13.05 -5.48
N PRO A 191 -6.09 11.82 -5.20
CA PRO A 191 -6.76 11.02 -6.21
C PRO A 191 -8.09 11.66 -6.65
N LEU A 192 -8.78 12.37 -5.77
CA LEU A 192 -10.00 13.10 -6.13
C LEU A 192 -9.68 14.20 -7.16
N ALA A 193 -8.69 15.04 -6.90
CA ALA A 193 -8.26 16.09 -7.81
C ALA A 193 -7.77 15.52 -9.14
N ALA A 194 -6.99 14.43 -9.11
CA ALA A 194 -6.48 13.77 -10.31
C ALA A 194 -7.62 13.27 -11.21
N ASN A 195 -8.63 12.63 -10.64
CA ASN A 195 -9.79 12.15 -11.39
C ASN A 195 -10.61 13.32 -11.98
N MET A 196 -10.84 14.39 -11.20
CA MET A 196 -11.54 15.58 -11.70
C MET A 196 -10.78 16.26 -12.85
N LEU A 197 -9.46 16.42 -12.71
CA LEU A 197 -8.63 17.00 -13.76
C LEU A 197 -8.62 16.15 -15.03
N TRP A 198 -8.60 14.82 -14.88
CA TRP A 198 -8.60 13.92 -16.02
C TRP A 198 -9.89 14.05 -16.87
N LEU A 199 -11.05 14.29 -16.24
CA LEU A 199 -12.32 14.49 -16.94
C LEU A 199 -12.35 15.78 -17.78
N LEU A 200 -11.43 16.73 -17.52
CA LEU A 200 -11.37 17.99 -18.25
C LEU A 200 -10.54 17.87 -19.53
N PRO A 201 -10.97 18.48 -20.65
CA PRO A 201 -10.12 18.65 -21.82
C PRO A 201 -8.83 19.42 -21.49
N ASN A 202 -7.73 19.09 -22.17
CA ASN A 202 -6.40 19.64 -21.87
C ASN A 202 -6.35 21.18 -21.70
N PRO A 203 -6.99 22.02 -22.53
CA PRO A 203 -7.00 23.48 -22.34
C PRO A 203 -7.69 23.89 -21.04
N LEU A 204 -8.86 23.31 -20.75
CA LEU A 204 -9.62 23.59 -19.52
C LEU A 204 -8.92 23.04 -18.29
N ARG A 205 -8.22 21.92 -18.42
CA ARG A 205 -7.43 21.33 -17.33
C ARG A 205 -6.39 22.31 -16.81
N ARG A 206 -5.63 22.96 -17.70
CA ARG A 206 -4.62 23.95 -17.30
C ARG A 206 -5.25 25.16 -16.60
N LEU A 207 -6.39 25.63 -17.10
CA LEU A 207 -7.09 26.77 -16.53
C LEU A 207 -7.70 26.48 -15.16
N LEU A 208 -8.36 25.31 -15.01
CA LEU A 208 -9.11 24.95 -13.82
C LEU A 208 -8.28 24.19 -12.77
N ALA A 209 -7.09 23.72 -13.12
CA ALA A 209 -6.24 22.97 -12.20
C ALA A 209 -5.97 23.71 -10.88
N PRO A 210 -5.69 25.03 -10.85
CA PRO A 210 -5.49 25.74 -9.59
C PRO A 210 -6.71 25.66 -8.65
N LEU A 211 -7.92 25.68 -9.20
CA LEU A 211 -9.17 25.57 -8.45
C LEU A 211 -9.41 24.12 -7.99
N VAL A 212 -9.29 23.15 -8.88
CA VAL A 212 -9.53 21.73 -8.58
C VAL A 212 -8.54 21.22 -7.53
N THR A 213 -7.29 21.70 -7.52
CA THR A 213 -6.26 21.29 -6.58
C THR A 213 -6.23 22.09 -5.27
N LEU A 214 -7.14 23.05 -5.06
CA LEU A 214 -7.21 23.84 -3.83
C LEU A 214 -7.22 22.97 -2.55
N PRO A 215 -8.01 21.88 -2.46
CA PRO A 215 -8.01 21.06 -1.26
C PRO A 215 -6.64 20.42 -0.97
N SER A 216 -5.97 19.84 -1.96
CA SER A 216 -4.66 19.22 -1.76
C SER A 216 -3.61 20.27 -1.37
N ARG A 217 -3.61 21.44 -1.99
CA ARG A 217 -2.71 22.56 -1.65
C ARG A 217 -3.00 23.14 -0.25
N TRP A 218 -4.26 23.14 0.17
CA TRP A 218 -4.63 23.58 1.50
C TRP A 218 -4.07 22.62 2.57
N TYR A 219 -4.22 21.29 2.37
CA TYR A 219 -3.65 20.29 3.26
C TYR A 219 -2.12 20.34 3.27
N GLU A 220 -1.46 20.56 2.14
CA GLU A 220 -0.01 20.71 2.05
C GLU A 220 0.48 21.94 2.83
N ARG A 221 -0.16 23.11 2.69
CA ARG A 221 0.16 24.30 3.48
C ARG A 221 -0.09 24.11 4.99
N LYS A 222 -1.17 23.39 5.32
CA LYS A 222 -1.46 23.04 6.71
C LYS A 222 -0.39 22.12 7.28
N TRP A 223 0.04 21.11 6.51
CA TRP A 223 1.14 20.22 6.88
C TRP A 223 2.43 21.00 7.16
N PHE A 224 2.80 21.93 6.30
CA PHE A 224 3.98 22.76 6.49
C PHE A 224 3.90 23.57 7.80
N ARG A 225 2.76 24.17 8.10
CA ARG A 225 2.59 24.89 9.38
C ARG A 225 2.80 24.00 10.61
N LEU A 226 2.41 22.74 10.52
CA LEU A 226 2.50 21.78 11.61
C LEU A 226 3.89 21.15 11.77
N THR A 227 4.64 21.01 10.68
CA THR A 227 5.85 20.16 10.67
C THR A 227 7.15 20.92 10.41
N LEU A 228 7.12 22.10 9.80
CA LEU A 228 8.35 22.86 9.49
C LEU A 228 9.16 23.23 10.73
N GLY A 229 8.53 23.42 11.88
CA GLY A 229 9.23 23.64 13.15
C GLY A 229 10.18 22.49 13.50
N GLU A 230 9.71 21.26 13.41
CA GLU A 230 10.51 20.07 13.64
C GLU A 230 11.61 19.89 12.59
N VAL A 231 11.29 20.08 11.32
CA VAL A 231 12.28 19.97 10.23
C VAL A 231 13.41 20.99 10.42
N ARG A 232 13.08 22.24 10.72
CA ARG A 232 14.07 23.30 10.97
C ARG A 232 14.91 23.03 12.22
N LYS A 233 14.29 22.55 13.31
CA LYS A 233 14.99 22.13 14.54
C LYS A 233 16.10 21.13 14.23
N ARG A 234 15.82 20.11 13.42
CA ARG A 234 16.80 19.10 13.05
C ARG A 234 17.89 19.62 12.11
N LEU A 235 17.54 20.49 11.19
CA LEU A 235 18.53 21.14 10.32
C LEU A 235 19.47 22.06 11.12
N VAL A 236 18.97 22.76 12.14
CA VAL A 236 19.80 23.53 13.09
C VAL A 236 20.70 22.61 13.88
N ALA A 237 20.19 21.49 14.40
CA ALA A 237 20.96 20.51 15.15
C ALA A 237 22.13 19.92 14.37
N ARG A 238 22.03 19.90 13.03
CA ARG A 238 23.08 19.43 12.10
C ARG A 238 23.89 20.55 11.44
N GLY A 239 23.67 21.82 11.87
CA GLY A 239 24.45 22.97 11.41
C GLY A 239 24.09 23.51 10.01
N HIS A 240 22.95 23.07 9.42
CA HIS A 240 22.51 23.54 8.10
C HIS A 240 21.73 24.85 8.15
N LEU A 241 21.19 25.21 9.30
CA LEU A 241 20.49 26.47 9.51
C LEU A 241 21.06 27.18 10.75
N GLN A 242 21.11 28.52 10.71
CA GLN A 242 21.41 29.31 11.90
C GLN A 242 20.23 29.25 12.90
N HIS A 243 20.54 29.42 14.18
CA HIS A 243 19.54 29.44 15.25
C HIS A 243 18.49 30.52 14.97
N ALA A 244 17.27 30.13 14.63
CA ALA A 244 16.14 31.03 14.56
C ALA A 244 15.70 31.40 15.99
N LYS A 245 15.36 32.69 16.25
CA LYS A 245 14.80 33.13 17.54
C LYS A 245 13.60 32.25 17.93
N GLY A 246 13.66 31.58 19.08
CA GLY A 246 12.61 30.71 19.60
C GLY A 246 12.83 29.20 19.41
N LEU A 247 13.92 28.75 18.75
CA LEU A 247 14.33 27.34 18.74
C LEU A 247 15.25 27.07 19.93
N VAL A 248 15.01 25.93 20.60
CA VAL A 248 15.73 25.48 21.78
C VAL A 248 17.23 25.44 21.55
N THR A 249 17.98 25.87 22.54
CA THR A 249 19.43 26.17 22.45
C THR A 249 20.29 25.31 23.34
N ASP A 250 19.75 24.24 23.96
CA ASP A 250 20.57 23.31 24.72
C ASP A 250 21.37 22.37 23.80
N ALA A 251 22.68 22.35 23.95
CA ALA A 251 23.57 21.51 23.15
C ALA A 251 23.25 20.00 23.31
N GLY A 252 22.76 19.56 24.46
CA GLY A 252 22.32 18.19 24.70
C GLY A 252 21.08 17.80 23.90
N GLU A 253 20.08 18.70 23.86
CA GLU A 253 18.87 18.47 23.03
C GLU A 253 19.18 18.48 21.54
N LEU A 254 20.04 19.36 21.07
CA LEU A 254 20.47 19.40 19.67
C LEU A 254 21.15 18.10 19.26
N LYS A 255 21.99 17.51 20.12
CA LYS A 255 22.61 16.22 19.84
C LYS A 255 21.58 15.09 19.73
N VAL A 256 20.60 15.04 20.64
CA VAL A 256 19.51 14.07 20.60
C VAL A 256 18.71 14.19 19.30
N GLU A 257 18.40 15.40 18.85
CA GLU A 257 17.68 15.63 17.58
C GLU A 257 18.49 15.17 16.38
N ALA A 258 19.82 15.38 16.38
CA ALA A 258 20.70 14.96 15.29
C ALA A 258 20.82 13.44 15.18
N ASP A 259 20.66 12.70 16.28
CA ASP A 259 20.86 11.26 16.37
C ASP A 259 19.57 10.43 16.24
N LYS A 260 18.39 11.06 16.08
CA LYS A 260 17.13 10.32 15.91
C LYS A 260 17.17 9.35 14.73
N ASN A 261 16.80 8.10 14.97
CA ASN A 261 16.74 7.06 13.93
C ASN A 261 15.35 7.02 13.28
N ASP A 262 15.04 8.00 12.43
CA ASP A 262 13.78 8.10 11.70
C ASP A 262 13.97 8.61 10.27
N PHE A 263 12.89 8.58 9.49
CA PHE A 263 12.94 8.86 8.05
C PHE A 263 13.35 10.30 7.74
N LEU A 264 12.94 11.27 8.55
CA LEU A 264 13.32 12.67 8.37
C LEU A 264 14.84 12.85 8.51
N ASN A 265 15.44 12.25 9.54
CA ASN A 265 16.90 12.29 9.71
C ASN A 265 17.64 11.56 8.58
N TRP A 266 17.08 10.48 8.06
CA TRP A 266 17.67 9.80 6.91
C TRP A 266 17.62 10.63 5.63
N LEU A 267 16.51 11.39 5.42
CA LEU A 267 16.42 12.37 4.32
C LEU A 267 17.49 13.45 4.44
N ILE A 268 17.71 14.00 5.64
CA ILE A 268 18.75 15.01 5.89
C ILE A 268 20.14 14.42 5.63
N THR A 269 20.45 13.26 6.20
CA THR A 269 21.74 12.56 5.99
C THR A 269 21.99 12.27 4.51
N TYR A 270 20.95 11.89 3.76
CA TYR A 270 21.08 11.70 2.31
C TYR A 270 21.38 13.03 1.61
N GLY A 271 20.67 14.12 1.95
CA GLY A 271 20.92 15.44 1.40
C GLY A 271 22.35 15.92 1.65
N GLU A 272 22.87 15.72 2.86
CA GLU A 272 24.26 15.98 3.23
C GLU A 272 25.25 15.22 2.33
N SER A 273 25.00 13.94 2.14
CA SER A 273 25.88 13.08 1.31
C SER A 273 25.93 13.48 -0.17
N GLN A 274 24.87 14.12 -0.67
CA GLN A 274 24.80 14.57 -2.06
C GLN A 274 25.36 15.98 -2.28
N GLY A 275 25.49 16.79 -1.21
CA GLY A 275 25.97 18.17 -1.31
C GLY A 275 25.02 19.12 -2.07
N ASP A 276 23.76 18.71 -2.29
CA ASP A 276 22.75 19.53 -2.99
C ASP A 276 21.88 20.28 -1.98
N PRO A 277 21.98 21.64 -1.89
CA PRO A 277 21.18 22.44 -0.96
C PRO A 277 19.66 22.26 -1.13
N TYR A 278 19.18 21.95 -2.34
CA TYR A 278 17.76 21.67 -2.59
C TYR A 278 17.25 20.47 -1.78
N LEU A 279 18.09 19.47 -1.55
CA LEU A 279 17.70 18.28 -0.78
C LEU A 279 17.55 18.57 0.72
N LEU A 280 18.15 19.66 1.18
CA LEU A 280 18.11 20.15 2.57
C LEU A 280 17.13 21.32 2.77
N ASP A 281 16.40 21.71 1.72
CA ASP A 281 15.33 22.71 1.84
C ASP A 281 14.24 22.18 2.79
N PRO A 282 13.85 22.95 3.84
CA PRO A 282 12.88 22.51 4.84
C PRO A 282 11.52 22.12 4.24
N GLU A 283 11.05 22.85 3.24
CA GLU A 283 9.75 22.60 2.62
C GLU A 283 9.81 21.39 1.71
N VAL A 284 10.93 21.16 1.02
CA VAL A 284 11.16 19.92 0.23
C VAL A 284 11.19 18.70 1.13
N LEU A 285 11.84 18.77 2.28
CA LEU A 285 11.86 17.68 3.27
C LEU A 285 10.46 17.39 3.80
N ALA A 286 9.73 18.44 4.22
CA ALA A 286 8.36 18.30 4.71
C ALA A 286 7.39 17.74 3.64
N ALA A 287 7.52 18.20 2.38
CA ALA A 287 6.70 17.72 1.27
C ALA A 287 6.95 16.23 0.96
N ARG A 288 8.21 15.77 1.04
CA ARG A 288 8.55 14.36 0.86
C ARG A 288 7.93 13.46 1.93
N ILE A 289 7.95 13.90 3.21
CA ILE A 289 7.28 13.18 4.30
C ILE A 289 5.77 13.12 4.07
N LEU A 290 5.14 14.23 3.68
CA LEU A 290 3.71 14.27 3.39
C LEU A 290 3.32 13.33 2.25
N LEU A 291 4.09 13.34 1.16
CA LEU A 291 3.87 12.46 0.02
C LEU A 291 4.02 10.99 0.40
N LEU A 292 5.03 10.67 1.21
CA LEU A 292 5.24 9.31 1.72
C LEU A 292 4.07 8.85 2.61
N ASN A 293 3.54 9.74 3.47
CA ASN A 293 2.31 9.48 4.23
C ASN A 293 1.13 9.13 3.31
N ALA A 294 0.93 9.89 2.24
CA ALA A 294 -0.18 9.67 1.31
C ALA A 294 -0.13 8.27 0.66
N PHE A 295 1.06 7.79 0.31
CA PHE A 295 1.21 6.44 -0.27
C PHE A 295 1.16 5.33 0.76
N ALA A 296 1.75 5.53 1.94
CA ALA A 296 1.85 4.48 2.95
C ALA A 296 0.54 4.27 3.72
N LEU A 297 -0.21 5.33 4.00
CA LEU A 297 -1.36 5.26 4.91
C LEU A 297 -2.46 4.32 4.39
N HIS A 298 -3.05 4.65 3.24
CA HIS A 298 -4.24 3.92 2.77
C HIS A 298 -3.93 2.47 2.42
N THR A 299 -2.78 2.17 1.82
CA THR A 299 -2.41 0.81 1.43
C THR A 299 -2.23 -0.11 2.63
N ASN A 300 -1.61 0.38 3.72
CA ASN A 300 -1.48 -0.38 4.96
C ASN A 300 -2.82 -0.56 5.68
N VAL A 301 -3.65 0.50 5.72
CA VAL A 301 -5.00 0.41 6.30
C VAL A 301 -5.85 -0.59 5.53
N PHE A 302 -5.83 -0.56 4.21
CA PHE A 302 -6.59 -1.52 3.40
C PHE A 302 -6.13 -2.96 3.65
N ALA A 303 -4.82 -3.20 3.72
CA ALA A 303 -4.28 -4.53 3.98
C ALA A 303 -4.76 -5.13 5.31
N ILE A 304 -4.71 -4.35 6.40
CA ILE A 304 -5.16 -4.83 7.71
C ILE A 304 -6.69 -4.95 7.80
N VAL A 305 -7.43 -4.02 7.19
CA VAL A 305 -8.90 -4.08 7.15
C VAL A 305 -9.37 -5.31 6.38
N HIS A 306 -8.78 -5.59 5.22
CA HIS A 306 -9.08 -6.81 4.46
C HIS A 306 -8.80 -8.06 5.29
N MET A 307 -7.62 -8.14 5.93
CA MET A 307 -7.24 -9.27 6.78
C MET A 307 -8.24 -9.53 7.91
N VAL A 308 -8.65 -8.48 8.62
CA VAL A 308 -9.64 -8.59 9.71
C VAL A 308 -10.99 -9.04 9.16
N LEU A 309 -11.46 -8.46 8.06
CA LEU A 309 -12.74 -8.82 7.45
C LEU A 309 -12.73 -10.23 6.84
N ASP A 310 -11.62 -10.69 6.28
CA ASP A 310 -11.48 -12.05 5.75
C ASP A 310 -11.57 -13.10 6.87
N ILE A 311 -10.91 -12.85 8.02
CA ILE A 311 -10.98 -13.73 9.19
C ILE A 311 -12.38 -13.72 9.81
N VAL A 312 -12.95 -12.53 10.07
CA VAL A 312 -14.26 -12.40 10.72
C VAL A 312 -15.38 -12.95 9.84
N GLY A 313 -15.26 -12.78 8.53
CA GLY A 313 -16.23 -13.24 7.54
C GLY A 313 -16.06 -14.70 7.07
N SER A 314 -15.24 -15.50 7.75
CA SER A 314 -15.04 -16.94 7.44
C SER A 314 -16.10 -17.85 8.07
N GLY A 315 -17.06 -17.31 8.79
CA GLY A 315 -18.03 -18.08 9.58
C GLY A 315 -17.51 -18.52 10.95
N ALA A 316 -18.41 -18.85 11.86
CA ALA A 316 -18.06 -19.10 13.25
C ALA A 316 -17.09 -20.28 13.43
N GLU A 317 -17.36 -21.40 12.76
CA GLU A 317 -16.54 -22.61 12.90
C GLU A 317 -15.15 -22.46 12.31
N GLN A 318 -15.04 -22.00 11.06
CA GLN A 318 -13.75 -21.83 10.39
C GLN A 318 -12.94 -20.69 11.00
N GLY A 319 -13.56 -19.54 11.23
CA GLY A 319 -12.91 -18.37 11.81
C GLY A 319 -12.35 -18.63 13.21
N SER A 320 -13.09 -19.39 14.04
CA SER A 320 -12.61 -19.78 15.38
C SER A 320 -11.38 -20.68 15.29
N ARG A 321 -11.37 -21.65 14.37
CA ARG A 321 -10.19 -22.52 14.14
C ARG A 321 -9.00 -21.73 13.67
N ASP A 322 -9.19 -20.88 12.67
CA ASP A 322 -8.10 -20.07 12.10
C ASP A 322 -7.49 -19.12 13.14
N VAL A 323 -8.33 -18.47 13.94
CA VAL A 323 -7.88 -17.58 15.04
C VAL A 323 -7.15 -18.37 16.11
N ALA A 324 -7.63 -19.57 16.48
CA ALA A 324 -6.97 -20.41 17.46
C ALA A 324 -5.56 -20.84 17.00
N GLU A 325 -5.42 -21.25 15.73
CA GLU A 325 -4.11 -21.62 15.17
C GLU A 325 -3.15 -20.43 15.08
N LEU A 326 -3.64 -19.24 14.72
CA LEU A 326 -2.83 -18.02 14.69
C LEU A 326 -2.38 -17.62 16.10
N ARG A 327 -3.26 -17.70 17.11
CA ARG A 327 -2.95 -17.43 18.51
C ARG A 327 -1.90 -18.40 19.06
N GLN A 328 -2.03 -19.68 18.73
CA GLN A 328 -1.08 -20.70 19.12
C GLN A 328 0.31 -20.36 18.56
N GLU A 329 0.43 -20.10 17.25
CA GLU A 329 1.71 -19.69 16.64
C GLU A 329 2.30 -18.47 17.34
N ILE A 330 1.49 -17.43 17.58
CA ILE A 330 1.94 -16.19 18.23
C ILE A 330 2.45 -16.47 19.64
N SER A 331 1.75 -17.29 20.43
CA SER A 331 2.12 -17.65 21.81
C SER A 331 3.40 -18.49 21.85
N GLU A 332 3.55 -19.47 20.95
CA GLU A 332 4.75 -20.29 20.82
C GLU A 332 5.98 -19.44 20.45
N VAL A 333 5.84 -18.54 19.48
CA VAL A 333 6.93 -17.63 19.07
C VAL A 333 7.30 -16.69 20.21
N ARG A 334 6.35 -16.15 20.96
CA ARG A 334 6.65 -15.31 22.13
C ARG A 334 7.35 -16.08 23.25
N ALA A 335 6.96 -17.32 23.50
CA ALA A 335 7.61 -18.17 24.50
C ALA A 335 9.08 -18.46 24.15
N VAL A 336 9.38 -18.73 22.88
CA VAL A 336 10.77 -18.95 22.40
C VAL A 336 11.64 -17.70 22.53
N HIS A 337 11.04 -16.50 22.45
CA HIS A 337 11.72 -15.20 22.53
C HIS A 337 11.43 -14.46 23.85
N SER A 338 11.11 -15.18 24.91
CA SER A 338 10.74 -14.61 26.23
C SER A 338 11.89 -13.86 26.92
N ASP A 339 13.13 -14.09 26.50
CA ASP A 339 14.33 -13.36 26.92
C ASP A 339 14.45 -11.94 26.38
N GLN A 340 13.58 -11.58 25.42
CA GLN A 340 13.55 -10.28 24.76
C GLN A 340 12.23 -9.57 25.03
N GLU A 341 12.30 -8.32 25.47
CA GLU A 341 11.09 -7.50 25.61
C GLU A 341 10.48 -7.19 24.24
N GLY A 342 9.24 -7.67 24.01
CA GLY A 342 8.43 -7.34 22.84
C GLY A 342 8.82 -8.07 21.55
N TRP A 343 8.34 -7.52 20.43
CA TRP A 343 8.59 -8.06 19.11
C TRP A 343 9.95 -7.64 18.55
N ASN A 344 10.57 -8.52 17.78
CA ASN A 344 11.80 -8.24 17.05
C ASN A 344 11.77 -8.88 15.66
N LYS A 345 12.77 -8.59 14.83
CA LYS A 345 12.84 -9.09 13.45
C LYS A 345 12.83 -10.62 13.36
N ARG A 346 13.47 -11.32 14.33
CA ARG A 346 13.55 -12.78 14.32
C ARG A 346 12.21 -13.41 14.70
N SER A 347 11.57 -12.91 15.77
CA SER A 347 10.25 -13.40 16.19
C SER A 347 9.19 -13.16 15.09
N LEU A 348 9.18 -12.00 14.45
CA LEU A 348 8.24 -11.72 13.35
C LEU A 348 8.48 -12.59 12.10
N ALA A 349 9.73 -13.03 11.86
CA ALA A 349 10.03 -13.94 10.75
C ALA A 349 9.49 -15.37 11.00
N GLN A 350 9.28 -15.77 12.26
CA GLN A 350 8.73 -17.07 12.63
C GLN A 350 7.20 -17.14 12.60
N LEU A 351 6.51 -16.02 12.50
CA LEU A 351 5.05 -15.95 12.32
C LEU A 351 4.66 -16.35 10.89
N GLU A 352 4.84 -17.63 10.53
CA GLU A 352 4.67 -18.14 9.17
C GLU A 352 3.19 -18.30 8.77
N LYS A 353 2.31 -18.71 9.72
CA LYS A 353 0.87 -18.81 9.48
C LYS A 353 0.25 -17.41 9.35
N LEU A 354 0.65 -16.46 10.21
CA LEU A 354 0.20 -15.08 10.13
C LEU A 354 0.67 -14.41 8.83
N ASP A 355 1.91 -14.67 8.40
CA ASP A 355 2.47 -14.23 7.11
C ASP A 355 1.66 -14.77 5.93
N SER A 356 1.30 -16.07 5.97
CA SER A 356 0.47 -16.73 4.97
C SER A 356 -0.93 -16.12 4.89
N CYS A 357 -1.54 -15.84 6.04
CA CYS A 357 -2.86 -15.26 6.13
C CYS A 357 -2.90 -13.85 5.50
N PHE A 358 -1.92 -12.99 5.77
CA PHE A 358 -1.79 -11.71 5.08
C PHE A 358 -1.58 -11.85 3.58
N ARG A 359 -0.75 -12.80 3.15
CA ARG A 359 -0.50 -13.06 1.74
C ARG A 359 -1.76 -13.50 1.02
N GLU A 360 -2.55 -14.39 1.62
CA GLU A 360 -3.82 -14.88 1.05
C GLU A 360 -4.87 -13.76 1.02
N SER A 361 -5.00 -13.01 2.10
CA SER A 361 -5.90 -11.85 2.14
C SER A 361 -5.57 -10.84 1.03
N GLN A 362 -4.29 -10.49 0.84
CA GLN A 362 -3.88 -9.59 -0.23
C GLN A 362 -3.95 -10.21 -1.63
N ARG A 363 -3.83 -11.53 -1.78
CA ARG A 363 -4.09 -12.19 -3.05
C ARG A 363 -5.53 -11.95 -3.51
N MET A 364 -6.47 -12.15 -2.61
CA MET A 364 -7.90 -12.00 -2.90
C MET A 364 -8.32 -10.52 -2.99
N ASN A 365 -7.65 -9.66 -2.23
CA ASN A 365 -8.00 -8.25 -2.07
C ASN A 365 -6.85 -7.33 -2.51
N THR A 366 -6.26 -7.61 -3.67
CA THR A 366 -5.20 -6.74 -4.20
C THR A 366 -5.75 -5.34 -4.49
N VAL A 367 -5.09 -4.31 -3.94
CA VAL A 367 -5.54 -2.92 -4.11
C VAL A 367 -5.56 -2.50 -5.58
N LEU A 368 -4.55 -2.92 -6.34
CA LEU A 368 -4.45 -2.67 -7.78
C LEU A 368 -4.87 -3.93 -8.54
N SER A 369 -6.04 -3.89 -9.16
CA SER A 369 -6.53 -5.00 -9.98
C SER A 369 -5.72 -5.20 -11.27
N LEU A 370 -5.00 -4.16 -11.70
CA LEU A 370 -4.12 -4.14 -12.85
C LEU A 370 -2.69 -3.78 -12.41
N GLY A 371 -1.71 -4.48 -12.91
CA GLY A 371 -0.31 -4.16 -12.60
C GLY A 371 0.67 -5.22 -13.10
N PRO A 372 1.92 -4.85 -13.41
CA PRO A 372 2.45 -3.49 -13.45
C PRO A 372 1.90 -2.66 -14.63
N LEU A 373 1.47 -1.43 -14.35
CA LEU A 373 1.04 -0.49 -15.38
C LEU A 373 2.23 0.38 -15.85
N ARG A 374 2.31 0.66 -17.16
CA ARG A 374 3.37 1.46 -17.77
C ARG A 374 2.81 2.31 -18.92
N ILE A 375 3.42 3.47 -19.18
CA ILE A 375 3.14 4.26 -20.39
C ILE A 375 4.18 3.95 -21.45
N VAL A 376 3.71 3.70 -22.67
CA VAL A 376 4.56 3.44 -23.83
C VAL A 376 5.26 4.73 -24.27
N GLY A 377 6.60 4.65 -24.40
CA GLY A 377 7.48 5.74 -24.75
C GLY A 377 7.37 6.21 -26.22
N LYS A 378 8.28 7.10 -26.61
CA LYS A 378 8.23 7.84 -27.88
C LYS A 378 8.22 6.98 -29.14
N ASP A 379 8.86 5.83 -29.12
CA ASP A 379 9.06 4.98 -30.29
C ASP A 379 7.96 3.91 -30.46
N GLY A 380 6.93 3.93 -29.58
CA GLY A 380 5.93 2.87 -29.53
C GLY A 380 6.49 1.59 -28.89
N LEU A 381 5.69 0.53 -28.93
CA LEU A 381 6.05 -0.77 -28.36
C LEU A 381 5.52 -1.90 -29.26
N THR A 382 6.37 -2.83 -29.63
CA THR A 382 5.95 -4.10 -30.26
C THR A 382 5.93 -5.19 -29.21
N THR A 383 4.76 -5.78 -28.99
CA THR A 383 4.62 -6.89 -28.03
C THR A 383 5.24 -8.18 -28.59
N PRO A 384 5.56 -9.19 -27.76
CA PRO A 384 6.03 -10.49 -28.23
C PRO A 384 5.05 -11.20 -29.19
N SER A 385 3.75 -10.87 -29.11
CA SER A 385 2.72 -11.36 -30.04
C SER A 385 2.62 -10.55 -31.34
N GLY A 386 3.51 -9.56 -31.57
CA GLY A 386 3.55 -8.76 -32.80
C GLY A 386 2.57 -7.58 -32.82
N VAL A 387 1.82 -7.31 -31.75
CA VAL A 387 0.89 -6.20 -31.67
C VAL A 387 1.66 -4.89 -31.49
N GLN A 388 1.36 -3.90 -32.35
CA GLN A 388 1.95 -2.57 -32.27
C GLN A 388 1.14 -1.69 -31.28
N VAL A 389 1.80 -1.18 -30.25
CA VAL A 389 1.21 -0.29 -29.25
C VAL A 389 1.75 1.13 -29.46
N PRO A 390 0.89 2.10 -29.78
CA PRO A 390 1.34 3.46 -30.01
C PRO A 390 1.87 4.15 -28.74
N ARG A 391 2.70 5.19 -28.95
CA ARG A 391 3.15 6.10 -27.89
C ARG A 391 1.98 6.62 -27.05
N GLY A 392 2.18 6.72 -25.74
CA GLY A 392 1.23 7.30 -24.80
C GLY A 392 0.07 6.37 -24.43
N TYR A 393 0.04 5.15 -24.97
CA TYR A 393 -0.86 4.10 -24.51
C TYR A 393 -0.36 3.54 -23.18
N GLN A 394 -1.29 3.10 -22.34
CA GLN A 394 -0.97 2.38 -21.11
C GLN A 394 -0.99 0.88 -21.38
N VAL A 395 0.04 0.18 -20.93
CA VAL A 395 0.10 -1.29 -20.98
C VAL A 395 0.13 -1.86 -19.57
N GLY A 396 -0.50 -2.99 -19.36
CA GLY A 396 -0.55 -3.65 -18.06
C GLY A 396 -0.91 -5.12 -18.12
N ILE A 397 -0.83 -5.75 -16.94
CA ILE A 397 -1.15 -7.16 -16.72
C ILE A 397 -2.39 -7.25 -15.82
N PRO A 398 -3.33 -8.17 -16.05
CA PRO A 398 -4.52 -8.35 -15.20
C PRO A 398 -4.18 -9.06 -13.88
N ALA A 399 -3.62 -8.32 -12.92
CA ALA A 399 -3.16 -8.87 -11.63
C ALA A 399 -4.30 -9.58 -10.87
N TYR A 400 -5.50 -9.01 -10.88
CA TYR A 400 -6.68 -9.63 -10.26
C TYR A 400 -6.95 -11.02 -10.84
N SER A 401 -6.98 -11.15 -12.17
CA SER A 401 -7.26 -12.42 -12.83
C SER A 401 -6.20 -13.49 -12.53
N ILE A 402 -4.92 -13.08 -12.46
CA ILE A 402 -3.83 -14.00 -12.08
C ILE A 402 -4.04 -14.52 -10.66
N HIS A 403 -4.47 -13.67 -9.74
CA HIS A 403 -4.68 -14.06 -8.34
C HIS A 403 -5.84 -15.04 -8.15
N PHE A 404 -6.77 -15.11 -9.10
CA PHE A 404 -7.91 -16.05 -9.08
C PHE A 404 -7.77 -17.19 -10.11
N ASP A 405 -6.59 -17.33 -10.75
CA ASP A 405 -6.34 -18.35 -11.75
C ASP A 405 -6.26 -19.74 -11.10
N LYS A 406 -7.19 -20.62 -11.50
CA LYS A 406 -7.28 -22.00 -10.99
C LYS A 406 -6.09 -22.87 -11.39
N ASP A 407 -5.42 -22.56 -12.51
CA ASP A 407 -4.20 -23.26 -12.94
C ASP A 407 -3.03 -22.97 -11.97
N ILE A 408 -3.06 -21.81 -11.28
CA ILE A 408 -2.02 -21.37 -10.34
C ILE A 408 -2.37 -21.73 -8.90
N TYR A 409 -3.63 -21.50 -8.51
CA TYR A 409 -4.06 -21.57 -7.10
C TYR A 409 -4.92 -22.79 -6.77
N GLY A 410 -5.31 -23.58 -7.78
CA GLY A 410 -6.16 -24.76 -7.61
C GLY A 410 -7.65 -24.44 -7.76
N SER A 411 -8.49 -25.48 -7.68
CA SER A 411 -9.94 -25.37 -7.81
C SER A 411 -10.59 -24.44 -6.77
N ASP A 412 -9.93 -24.24 -5.64
CA ASP A 412 -10.33 -23.35 -4.53
C ASP A 412 -9.70 -21.95 -4.59
N ALA A 413 -9.25 -21.50 -5.78
CA ALA A 413 -8.66 -20.17 -5.97
C ALA A 413 -9.56 -19.02 -5.52
N GLU A 414 -10.87 -19.18 -5.55
CA GLU A 414 -11.87 -18.21 -5.12
C GLU A 414 -12.16 -18.23 -3.61
N ALA A 415 -11.68 -19.24 -2.88
CA ALA A 415 -11.89 -19.37 -1.45
C ALA A 415 -10.72 -18.77 -0.65
N PHE A 416 -11.05 -18.07 0.44
CA PHE A 416 -10.05 -17.63 1.40
C PHE A 416 -9.52 -18.82 2.19
N LYS A 417 -8.23 -19.11 2.03
CA LYS A 417 -7.51 -20.18 2.72
C LYS A 417 -6.30 -19.58 3.45
N PRO A 418 -6.43 -19.16 4.71
CA PRO A 418 -5.42 -18.36 5.40
C PRO A 418 -4.03 -19.01 5.41
N PHE A 419 -3.97 -20.34 5.44
CA PHE A 419 -2.72 -21.09 5.50
C PHE A 419 -2.27 -21.68 4.15
N ARG A 420 -2.83 -21.23 3.02
CA ARG A 420 -2.45 -21.69 1.67
C ARG A 420 -0.94 -21.61 1.44
N PHE A 421 -0.34 -20.48 1.74
CA PHE A 421 1.09 -20.24 1.51
C PHE A 421 1.98 -20.86 2.58
N TYR A 422 1.48 -21.00 3.80
CA TYR A 422 2.13 -21.79 4.84
C TYR A 422 2.25 -23.27 4.42
N ASN A 423 1.17 -23.87 3.94
CA ASN A 423 1.17 -25.26 3.46
C ASN A 423 2.12 -25.43 2.27
N ARG A 424 2.08 -24.53 1.27
CA ARG A 424 3.02 -24.54 0.14
C ARG A 424 4.48 -24.42 0.58
N ARG A 425 4.76 -23.68 1.68
CA ARG A 425 6.10 -23.57 2.26
C ARG A 425 6.51 -24.90 2.89
N LYS A 426 5.63 -25.54 3.64
CA LYS A 426 5.89 -26.88 4.23
C LYS A 426 6.13 -27.93 3.17
N ASP A 427 5.32 -27.97 2.11
CA ASP A 427 5.53 -28.88 0.99
C ASP A 427 6.90 -28.65 0.31
N ALA A 428 7.30 -27.41 0.14
CA ALA A 428 8.61 -27.08 -0.41
C ALA A 428 9.77 -27.50 0.51
N GLN A 429 9.59 -27.43 1.84
CA GLN A 429 10.57 -27.93 2.79
C GLN A 429 10.72 -29.46 2.73
N VAL A 430 9.61 -30.17 2.65
CA VAL A 430 9.60 -31.65 2.49
C VAL A 430 10.30 -32.08 1.20
N THR A 431 10.12 -31.33 0.12
CA THR A 431 10.77 -31.60 -1.17
C THR A 431 12.22 -31.08 -1.28
N GLY A 432 12.72 -30.41 -0.24
CA GLY A 432 14.06 -29.83 -0.23
C GLY A 432 14.24 -28.56 -1.06
N ASP A 433 13.16 -27.97 -1.60
CA ASP A 433 13.19 -26.74 -2.42
C ASP A 433 13.07 -25.49 -1.52
N SER A 434 14.18 -25.11 -0.89
CA SER A 434 14.24 -23.94 -0.01
C SER A 434 13.89 -22.62 -0.72
N LEU A 435 14.23 -22.46 -2.01
CA LEU A 435 13.90 -21.27 -2.79
C LEU A 435 12.39 -21.15 -3.03
N LYS A 436 11.73 -22.26 -3.34
CA LYS A 436 10.28 -22.32 -3.48
C LYS A 436 9.59 -21.99 -2.17
N GLY A 437 10.10 -22.50 -1.05
CA GLY A 437 9.62 -22.15 0.29
C GLY A 437 9.75 -20.66 0.61
N ALA A 438 10.92 -20.07 0.37
CA ALA A 438 11.17 -18.64 0.61
C ALA A 438 10.28 -17.71 -0.24
N ARG A 439 9.90 -18.15 -1.44
CA ARG A 439 8.97 -17.40 -2.32
C ARG A 439 7.55 -17.33 -1.80
N GLN A 440 7.18 -18.11 -0.78
CA GLN A 440 5.85 -18.07 -0.17
C GLN A 440 5.69 -16.98 0.88
N ALA A 441 6.74 -16.26 1.26
CA ALA A 441 6.64 -15.17 2.22
C ALA A 441 5.83 -13.98 1.67
N TRP A 442 5.03 -13.33 2.53
CA TRP A 442 4.11 -12.26 2.14
C TRP A 442 4.79 -11.11 1.40
N ALA A 443 5.92 -10.62 1.92
CA ALA A 443 6.67 -9.52 1.29
C ALA A 443 7.43 -9.93 0.01
N THR A 444 7.40 -11.21 -0.38
CA THR A 444 8.10 -11.70 -1.57
C THR A 444 7.20 -11.61 -2.79
N THR A 445 7.64 -10.84 -3.79
CA THR A 445 6.96 -10.76 -5.09
C THR A 445 7.30 -11.97 -5.95
N SER A 446 6.34 -12.44 -6.72
CA SER A 446 6.54 -13.51 -7.69
C SER A 446 5.74 -13.23 -8.96
N ALA A 447 5.92 -14.12 -9.93
CA ALA A 447 5.16 -14.09 -11.15
C ALA A 447 3.64 -14.20 -10.93
N ASP A 448 3.25 -14.91 -9.90
CA ASP A 448 1.86 -15.27 -9.62
C ASP A 448 1.27 -14.46 -8.47
N TYR A 449 2.08 -13.62 -7.82
CA TYR A 449 1.65 -12.77 -6.72
C TYR A 449 2.14 -11.34 -6.94
N LEU A 450 1.22 -10.47 -7.35
CA LEU A 450 1.47 -9.11 -7.82
C LEU A 450 1.00 -8.00 -6.87
N SER A 451 0.56 -8.34 -5.65
CA SER A 451 0.03 -7.35 -4.68
C SER A 451 1.02 -6.26 -4.30
N PHE A 452 2.31 -6.55 -4.37
CA PHE A 452 3.39 -5.57 -4.19
C PHE A 452 4.06 -5.16 -5.51
N GLY A 453 3.40 -5.40 -6.66
CA GLY A 453 3.99 -5.15 -7.97
C GLY A 453 5.03 -6.22 -8.35
N ALA A 454 5.91 -5.91 -9.29
CA ALA A 454 6.89 -6.87 -9.82
C ALA A 454 8.20 -6.18 -10.26
N GLY A 455 9.30 -6.93 -10.20
CA GLY A 455 10.63 -6.51 -10.68
C GLY A 455 11.24 -5.35 -9.89
N LEU A 456 12.05 -4.54 -10.55
CA LEU A 456 12.75 -3.40 -9.95
C LEU A 456 11.80 -2.34 -9.37
N ASN A 457 10.58 -2.25 -9.89
CA ASN A 457 9.55 -1.32 -9.46
C ASN A 457 8.54 -1.95 -8.48
N SER A 458 8.88 -3.07 -7.84
CA SER A 458 8.06 -3.61 -6.75
C SER A 458 8.05 -2.65 -5.56
N CYS A 459 6.98 -2.72 -4.75
CA CYS A 459 6.81 -1.84 -3.58
C CYS A 459 8.07 -1.84 -2.69
N PRO A 460 8.75 -0.71 -2.52
CA PRO A 460 9.98 -0.66 -1.71
C PRO A 460 9.67 -0.82 -0.20
N GLY A 461 8.46 -0.41 0.24
CA GLY A 461 8.02 -0.46 1.65
C GLY A 461 7.44 -1.79 2.11
N ARG A 462 7.37 -2.81 1.26
CA ARG A 462 6.71 -4.08 1.56
C ARG A 462 7.23 -4.80 2.82
N PHE A 463 8.52 -4.71 3.10
CA PHE A 463 9.11 -5.31 4.30
C PHE A 463 8.72 -4.55 5.57
N PHE A 464 8.70 -3.22 5.51
CA PHE A 464 8.23 -2.38 6.59
C PHE A 464 6.75 -2.62 6.88
N ALA A 465 5.91 -2.63 5.84
CA ALA A 465 4.49 -2.93 5.94
C ALA A 465 4.25 -4.31 6.58
N SER A 466 4.97 -5.34 6.12
CA SER A 466 4.87 -6.69 6.68
C SER A 466 5.23 -6.72 8.17
N GLY A 467 6.32 -6.08 8.58
CA GLY A 467 6.72 -6.01 10.00
C GLY A 467 5.66 -5.33 10.86
N MET A 468 5.26 -4.11 10.47
CA MET A 468 4.28 -3.30 11.20
C MET A 468 2.92 -3.99 11.32
N LEU A 469 2.39 -4.52 10.22
CA LEU A 469 1.06 -5.13 10.22
C LEU A 469 1.03 -6.48 10.93
N LYS A 470 2.11 -7.25 10.93
CA LYS A 470 2.22 -8.48 11.74
C LYS A 470 2.22 -8.16 13.23
N VAL A 471 2.94 -7.12 13.68
CA VAL A 471 2.87 -6.66 15.08
C VAL A 471 1.44 -6.27 15.45
N LEU A 472 0.80 -5.43 14.64
CA LEU A 472 -0.57 -4.98 14.91
C LEU A 472 -1.55 -6.14 14.99
N MET A 473 -1.53 -7.05 14.01
CA MET A 473 -2.48 -8.16 13.97
C MET A 473 -2.22 -9.16 15.10
N ALA A 474 -0.96 -9.43 15.44
CA ALA A 474 -0.62 -10.28 16.59
C ALA A 474 -1.18 -9.69 17.90
N ASN A 475 -1.03 -8.38 18.11
CA ASN A 475 -1.57 -7.70 19.29
C ASN A 475 -3.11 -7.70 19.30
N ILE A 476 -3.76 -7.53 18.13
CA ILE A 476 -5.21 -7.65 18.00
C ILE A 476 -5.67 -9.07 18.37
N LEU A 477 -5.07 -10.11 17.80
CA LEU A 477 -5.43 -11.51 18.04
C LEU A 477 -5.23 -11.93 19.50
N LEU A 478 -4.18 -11.44 20.16
CA LEU A 478 -3.93 -11.75 21.57
C LEU A 478 -4.92 -11.05 22.51
N ARG A 479 -5.41 -9.86 22.17
CA ARG A 479 -6.14 -9.02 23.09
C ARG A 479 -7.66 -9.00 22.87
N TYR A 480 -8.13 -9.40 21.68
CA TYR A 480 -9.56 -9.29 21.34
C TYR A 480 -10.12 -10.59 20.78
N ASP A 481 -11.35 -10.93 21.18
CA ASP A 481 -12.19 -11.89 20.51
C ASP A 481 -13.05 -11.19 19.46
N PHE A 482 -13.43 -11.94 18.43
CA PHE A 482 -14.30 -11.49 17.35
C PHE A 482 -15.63 -12.24 17.39
N GLU A 483 -16.72 -11.53 17.13
CA GLU A 483 -17.96 -12.15 16.73
C GLU A 483 -17.90 -12.42 15.22
N PHE A 484 -17.89 -13.69 14.84
CA PHE A 484 -17.76 -14.10 13.45
C PHE A 484 -19.05 -13.87 12.67
N GLN A 485 -18.91 -13.54 11.39
CA GLN A 485 -20.00 -13.31 10.46
C GLN A 485 -20.02 -14.44 9.42
N GLU A 486 -21.22 -14.85 8.99
CA GLU A 486 -21.39 -15.92 8.00
C GLU A 486 -20.88 -15.53 6.60
N LYS A 487 -20.83 -14.24 6.31
CA LYS A 487 -20.35 -13.72 5.03
C LYS A 487 -19.54 -12.46 5.25
N ARG A 488 -18.40 -12.41 4.58
CA ARG A 488 -17.59 -11.21 4.51
C ARG A 488 -18.32 -10.10 3.75
N PRO A 489 -18.31 -8.83 4.21
CA PRO A 489 -18.81 -7.69 3.45
C PRO A 489 -18.05 -7.53 2.12
N GLU A 490 -18.79 -7.19 1.07
CA GLU A 490 -18.23 -7.08 -0.28
C GLU A 490 -17.32 -5.87 -0.41
N ASN A 491 -16.25 -6.03 -1.20
CA ASN A 491 -15.36 -4.92 -1.53
C ASN A 491 -16.00 -3.96 -2.52
N VAL A 492 -15.54 -2.72 -2.49
CA VAL A 492 -15.96 -1.67 -3.41
C VAL A 492 -14.96 -1.57 -4.55
N TRP A 493 -15.43 -1.59 -5.79
CA TRP A 493 -14.64 -1.29 -6.96
C TRP A 493 -14.71 0.20 -7.27
N PHE A 494 -13.55 0.85 -7.33
CA PHE A 494 -13.43 2.26 -7.70
C PHE A 494 -12.36 2.41 -8.80
N GLY A 495 -12.81 2.49 -10.04
CA GLY A 495 -11.93 2.38 -11.19
C GLY A 495 -11.16 1.06 -11.17
N THR A 496 -9.84 1.13 -11.24
CA THR A 496 -8.95 -0.05 -11.15
C THR A 496 -8.59 -0.46 -9.73
N ASN A 497 -9.11 0.22 -8.72
CA ASN A 497 -8.81 -0.08 -7.32
C ASN A 497 -9.90 -0.97 -6.71
N HIS A 498 -9.45 -1.94 -5.94
CA HIS A 498 -10.27 -2.86 -5.17
C HIS A 498 -10.07 -2.57 -3.68
N ILE A 499 -11.02 -1.85 -3.09
CA ILE A 499 -10.91 -1.29 -1.75
C ILE A 499 -11.88 -1.96 -0.77
N PRO A 500 -11.54 -2.04 0.54
CA PRO A 500 -12.45 -2.62 1.52
C PRO A 500 -13.68 -1.72 1.71
N PRO A 501 -14.81 -2.28 2.16
CA PRO A 501 -15.97 -1.49 2.58
C PRO A 501 -15.59 -0.64 3.81
N MET A 502 -15.56 0.70 3.62
CA MET A 502 -15.04 1.65 4.62
C MET A 502 -15.96 1.85 5.83
N ASP A 503 -17.20 1.38 5.74
CA ASP A 503 -18.23 1.42 6.77
C ASP A 503 -18.48 0.08 7.45
N ALA A 504 -17.75 -0.97 7.04
CA ALA A 504 -17.88 -2.30 7.62
C ALA A 504 -17.61 -2.31 9.12
N LYS A 505 -18.53 -2.92 9.85
CA LYS A 505 -18.50 -3.04 11.31
C LYS A 505 -18.33 -4.48 11.71
N ILE A 506 -17.61 -4.68 12.80
CA ILE A 506 -17.47 -5.97 13.48
C ILE A 506 -17.74 -5.77 14.97
N ARG A 507 -18.06 -6.85 15.67
CA ARG A 507 -18.12 -6.82 17.13
C ARG A 507 -16.88 -7.49 17.71
N ILE A 508 -16.27 -6.80 18.66
CA ILE A 508 -15.06 -7.24 19.38
C ILE A 508 -15.33 -7.26 20.87
N ARG A 509 -14.60 -8.10 21.57
CA ARG A 509 -14.59 -8.18 23.02
C ARG A 509 -13.16 -8.32 23.53
N ARG A 510 -12.84 -7.60 24.60
CA ARG A 510 -11.54 -7.76 25.24
C ARG A 510 -11.41 -9.17 25.83
N ARG A 511 -10.32 -9.84 25.53
CA ARG A 511 -10.02 -11.14 26.15
C ARG A 511 -9.58 -10.94 27.59
N GLN A 512 -10.11 -11.76 28.46
CA GLN A 512 -9.54 -11.93 29.79
C GLN A 512 -8.21 -12.66 29.62
N GLN A 513 -7.12 -12.08 30.12
CA GLN A 513 -5.86 -12.82 30.18
C GLN A 513 -6.07 -13.96 31.16
N GLU A 514 -5.89 -15.18 30.68
CA GLU A 514 -5.70 -16.30 31.58
C GLU A 514 -4.38 -16.01 32.32
N VAL A 515 -4.50 -15.78 33.64
CA VAL A 515 -3.39 -15.48 34.56
C VAL A 515 -2.47 -16.69 34.67
#